data_01871280fc05838cfdc27c1a52ba5b2a
#
_entry.id   01871280fc05838cfdc27c1a52ba5b2a
#
_cell.length_a   1.000
_cell.length_b   1.000
_cell.length_c   1.000
_cell.angle_alpha   90.00
_cell.angle_beta   90.00
_cell.angle_gamma   90.00
#
_symmetry.space_group_name_H-M   'P 1'
#
loop_
_entity.id
_entity.type
_entity.pdbx_description
1 polymer ?
#
loop_
_entity_poly.entity_id
_entity_poly.type
_entity_poly.pdbx_seq_one_letter_code
_entity_poly.pdbx_strand_id
1 'polypeptide(L)'
;TGVTASLALVQAAVEAGADALLVHHGYFWKNEPAPIVGMKAERIRLLLQHQLNLLAYHLPLDAHAELGNNIKLGELIGCGSCAPVAAGGLLWGGELQEPASASELAHILGQALDREPLLVAGGGHPVRRLAWCTGGAQGMIEQAADLGFDAYITGEVSESTVHAARERGIHFYAAGHHATERYGVQALGEELAARFDLQHRFIDIPNPV
;
A
#
# COMPACT_ATOMS: atom_id res chain seq x y z
N THR A 1 -3.44 11.46 10.13
CA THR A 1 -3.37 10.73 8.84
C THR A 1 -4.20 9.46 8.88
N GLY A 2 -4.50 8.89 7.71
CA GLY A 2 -5.14 7.59 7.52
C GLY A 2 -5.04 7.16 6.07
N VAL A 3 -5.39 5.90 5.75
CA VAL A 3 -5.21 5.38 4.37
C VAL A 3 -6.26 5.94 3.42
N THR A 4 -7.52 5.68 3.69
CA THR A 4 -8.63 6.03 2.78
C THR A 4 -9.60 6.99 3.46
N ALA A 5 -9.97 8.09 2.80
CA ALA A 5 -10.93 9.09 3.30
C ALA A 5 -12.37 8.53 3.32
N SER A 6 -12.56 7.40 4.03
CA SER A 6 -13.87 6.81 4.30
C SER A 6 -14.69 7.69 5.24
N LEU A 7 -15.99 7.50 5.31
CA LEU A 7 -16.83 8.23 6.27
C LEU A 7 -16.34 8.00 7.71
N ALA A 8 -15.98 6.76 8.05
CA ALA A 8 -15.47 6.41 9.37
C ALA A 8 -14.17 7.16 9.72
N LEU A 9 -13.22 7.27 8.76
CA LEU A 9 -11.98 8.01 9.01
C LEU A 9 -12.25 9.52 9.17
N VAL A 10 -13.13 10.10 8.35
CA VAL A 10 -13.49 11.51 8.47
C VAL A 10 -14.16 11.80 9.81
N GLN A 11 -15.07 10.93 10.27
CA GLN A 11 -15.70 11.03 11.60
C GLN A 11 -14.66 10.96 12.73
N ALA A 12 -13.77 9.98 12.67
CA ALA A 12 -12.72 9.83 13.67
C ALA A 12 -11.74 11.03 13.70
N ALA A 13 -11.46 11.63 12.56
CA ALA A 13 -10.65 12.85 12.49
C ALA A 13 -11.37 14.07 13.13
N VAL A 14 -12.67 14.21 12.89
CA VAL A 14 -13.51 15.24 13.53
C VAL A 14 -13.54 15.04 15.05
N GLU A 15 -13.77 13.81 15.52
CA GLU A 15 -13.78 13.47 16.95
C GLU A 15 -12.42 13.72 17.61
N ALA A 16 -11.34 13.54 16.87
CA ALA A 16 -9.99 13.84 17.33
C ALA A 16 -9.67 15.36 17.35
N GLY A 17 -10.57 16.21 16.86
CA GLY A 17 -10.37 17.66 16.77
C GLY A 17 -9.28 18.06 15.76
N ALA A 18 -9.11 17.28 14.68
CA ALA A 18 -8.10 17.55 13.68
C ALA A 18 -8.43 18.78 12.82
N ASP A 19 -7.41 19.59 12.50
CA ASP A 19 -7.51 20.71 11.56
C ASP A 19 -7.35 20.27 10.11
N ALA A 20 -6.62 19.16 9.91
CA ALA A 20 -6.38 18.55 8.60
C ALA A 20 -6.34 17.03 8.67
N LEU A 21 -6.83 16.39 7.62
CA LEU A 21 -6.76 14.95 7.39
C LEU A 21 -5.95 14.68 6.13
N LEU A 22 -4.79 14.04 6.27
CA LEU A 22 -3.95 13.63 5.16
C LEU A 22 -4.16 12.14 4.90
N VAL A 23 -4.46 11.78 3.66
CA VAL A 23 -4.77 10.40 3.25
C VAL A 23 -4.01 10.00 1.99
N HIS A 24 -3.98 8.69 1.74
CA HIS A 24 -3.53 8.12 0.48
C HIS A 24 -4.67 8.15 -0.56
N HIS A 25 -5.84 7.66 -0.21
CA HIS A 25 -7.02 7.65 -1.08
C HIS A 25 -7.99 8.78 -0.71
N GLY A 26 -8.05 9.79 -1.57
CA GLY A 26 -9.00 10.90 -1.47
C GLY A 26 -10.23 10.74 -2.34
N TYR A 27 -10.68 11.86 -2.91
CA TYR A 27 -11.84 11.98 -3.79
C TYR A 27 -11.46 12.62 -5.13
N PHE A 28 -12.46 12.70 -6.05
CA PHE A 28 -12.34 13.34 -7.36
C PHE A 28 -11.38 12.62 -8.32
N TRP A 29 -11.47 11.29 -8.32
CA TRP A 29 -10.75 10.46 -9.27
C TRP A 29 -11.17 10.75 -10.72
N LYS A 30 -10.26 10.60 -11.67
CA LYS A 30 -10.47 10.92 -13.11
C LYS A 30 -11.77 10.37 -13.70
N ASN A 31 -12.21 9.19 -13.27
CA ASN A 31 -13.42 8.52 -13.77
C ASN A 31 -14.57 8.51 -12.75
N GLU A 32 -14.47 9.28 -11.69
CA GLU A 32 -15.51 9.38 -10.68
C GLU A 32 -16.68 10.22 -11.19
N PRO A 33 -17.95 9.83 -10.94
CA PRO A 33 -19.10 10.65 -11.33
C PRO A 33 -19.00 12.07 -10.76
N ALA A 34 -19.22 13.08 -11.62
CA ALA A 34 -19.16 14.48 -11.24
C ALA A 34 -20.20 14.92 -10.19
N PRO A 35 -21.46 14.42 -10.19
CA PRO A 35 -22.43 14.78 -9.17
C PRO A 35 -21.98 14.38 -7.76
N ILE A 36 -22.11 15.33 -6.82
CA ILE A 36 -21.82 15.11 -5.41
C ILE A 36 -23.09 14.66 -4.69
N VAL A 37 -23.34 13.36 -4.70
CA VAL A 37 -24.55 12.71 -4.14
C VAL A 37 -24.17 11.48 -3.32
N GLY A 38 -25.12 10.95 -2.54
CA GLY A 38 -24.96 9.71 -1.75
C GLY A 38 -23.75 9.75 -0.82
N MET A 39 -22.99 8.67 -0.78
CA MET A 39 -21.83 8.48 0.09
C MET A 39 -20.78 9.61 -0.06
N LYS A 40 -20.51 10.06 -1.29
CA LYS A 40 -19.57 11.17 -1.56
C LYS A 40 -20.06 12.49 -0.93
N ALA A 41 -21.36 12.78 -1.06
CA ALA A 41 -21.95 13.97 -0.48
C ALA A 41 -21.89 13.96 1.06
N GLU A 42 -22.08 12.83 1.70
CA GLU A 42 -22.00 12.68 3.15
C GLU A 42 -20.59 12.98 3.66
N ARG A 43 -19.58 12.40 3.04
CA ARG A 43 -18.17 12.63 3.38
C ARG A 43 -17.77 14.10 3.22
N ILE A 44 -18.09 14.69 2.07
CA ILE A 44 -17.77 16.11 1.78
C ILE A 44 -18.53 17.04 2.73
N ARG A 45 -19.81 16.77 3.02
CA ARG A 45 -20.59 17.56 3.97
C ARG A 45 -19.92 17.59 5.33
N LEU A 46 -19.47 16.44 5.84
CA LEU A 46 -18.83 16.36 7.15
C LEU A 46 -17.52 17.16 7.19
N LEU A 47 -16.69 17.08 6.16
CA LEU A 47 -15.47 17.87 6.02
C LEU A 47 -15.78 19.39 6.07
N LEU A 48 -16.76 19.83 5.28
CA LEU A 48 -17.13 21.27 5.20
C LEU A 48 -17.77 21.77 6.50
N GLN A 49 -18.64 20.97 7.13
CA GLN A 49 -19.30 21.36 8.40
C GLN A 49 -18.29 21.56 9.53
N HIS A 50 -17.23 20.76 9.56
CA HIS A 50 -16.19 20.85 10.58
C HIS A 50 -14.94 21.60 10.14
N GLN A 51 -14.97 22.22 8.95
CA GLN A 51 -13.84 22.96 8.38
C GLN A 51 -12.54 22.12 8.33
N LEU A 52 -12.69 20.79 8.20
CA LEU A 52 -11.58 19.85 8.14
C LEU A 52 -10.96 19.84 6.74
N ASN A 53 -9.68 20.21 6.65
CA ASN A 53 -8.93 20.18 5.39
C ASN A 53 -8.61 18.74 5.02
N LEU A 54 -8.87 18.34 3.77
CA LEU A 54 -8.50 17.02 3.23
C LEU A 54 -7.36 17.15 2.22
N LEU A 55 -6.25 16.47 2.49
CA LEU A 55 -5.11 16.36 1.58
C LEU A 55 -4.96 14.88 1.18
N ALA A 56 -4.73 14.62 -0.11
CA ALA A 56 -4.58 13.27 -0.62
C ALA A 56 -3.35 13.16 -1.52
N TYR A 57 -2.47 12.20 -1.23
CA TYR A 57 -1.28 11.89 -2.01
C TYR A 57 -1.29 10.39 -2.36
N HIS A 58 -1.67 10.07 -3.60
CA HIS A 58 -1.78 8.70 -4.13
C HIS A 58 -0.43 8.22 -4.69
N LEU A 59 -0.34 7.94 -5.99
CA LEU A 59 0.86 7.42 -6.65
C LEU A 59 2.17 8.18 -6.34
N PRO A 60 2.18 9.51 -6.16
CA PRO A 60 3.39 10.19 -5.74
C PRO A 60 3.91 9.73 -4.37
N LEU A 61 3.01 9.32 -3.45
CA LEU A 61 3.42 8.76 -2.17
C LEU A 61 3.87 7.30 -2.31
N ASP A 62 3.28 6.52 -3.20
CA ASP A 62 3.77 5.15 -3.47
C ASP A 62 5.21 5.16 -4.01
N ALA A 63 5.51 6.10 -4.90
CA ALA A 63 6.80 6.22 -5.56
C ALA A 63 7.86 6.99 -4.75
N HIS A 64 7.51 7.62 -3.62
CA HIS A 64 8.46 8.43 -2.86
C HIS A 64 9.58 7.58 -2.27
N ALA A 65 10.84 7.98 -2.54
CA ALA A 65 12.01 7.15 -2.27
C ALA A 65 12.34 6.94 -0.78
N GLU A 66 11.82 7.78 0.11
CA GLU A 66 12.13 7.74 1.55
C GLU A 66 10.89 7.50 2.42
N LEU A 67 9.75 8.10 2.04
CA LEU A 67 8.51 8.09 2.84
C LEU A 67 7.42 7.23 2.19
N GLY A 68 7.64 6.71 0.99
CA GLY A 68 6.62 6.04 0.18
C GLY A 68 6.19 4.68 0.70
N ASN A 69 4.99 4.26 0.32
CA ASN A 69 4.48 2.94 0.70
C ASN A 69 5.41 1.81 0.25
N ASN A 70 5.96 1.89 -0.97
CA ASN A 70 6.83 0.84 -1.50
C ASN A 70 8.16 0.73 -0.75
N ILE A 71 8.86 1.84 -0.47
CA ILE A 71 10.10 1.76 0.30
C ILE A 71 9.84 1.28 1.72
N LYS A 72 8.77 1.75 2.36
CA LYS A 72 8.40 1.33 3.71
C LYS A 72 8.04 -0.15 3.79
N LEU A 73 7.36 -0.69 2.80
CA LEU A 73 7.11 -2.13 2.73
C LEU A 73 8.42 -2.92 2.62
N GLY A 74 9.34 -2.50 1.75
CA GLY A 74 10.67 -3.12 1.63
C GLY A 74 11.46 -3.12 2.94
N GLU A 75 11.46 -1.99 3.68
CA GLU A 75 12.08 -1.87 4.99
C GLU A 75 11.45 -2.81 6.03
N LEU A 76 10.13 -2.89 6.07
CA LEU A 76 9.37 -3.73 7.00
C LEU A 76 9.65 -5.22 6.85
N ILE A 77 9.81 -5.69 5.61
CA ILE A 77 10.11 -7.10 5.34
C ILE A 77 11.61 -7.43 5.38
N GLY A 78 12.45 -6.44 5.75
CA GLY A 78 13.89 -6.62 5.85
C GLY A 78 14.60 -6.82 4.51
N CYS A 79 14.04 -6.28 3.44
CA CYS A 79 14.63 -6.37 2.10
C CYS A 79 15.78 -5.37 1.96
N GLY A 80 16.92 -5.84 1.49
CA GLY A 80 18.06 -4.98 1.17
C GLY A 80 17.99 -4.46 -0.26
N SER A 81 18.74 -3.38 -0.54
CA SER A 81 18.88 -2.79 -1.88
C SER A 81 17.55 -2.45 -2.55
N CYS A 82 16.59 -1.94 -1.78
CA CYS A 82 15.27 -1.56 -2.30
C CYS A 82 15.37 -0.40 -3.28
N ALA A 83 14.88 -0.61 -4.51
CA ALA A 83 14.86 0.43 -5.54
C ALA A 83 13.69 0.25 -6.52
N PRO A 84 13.22 1.33 -7.17
CA PRO A 84 12.29 1.21 -8.27
C PRO A 84 12.97 0.52 -9.46
N VAL A 85 12.30 -0.47 -10.05
CA VAL A 85 12.85 -1.27 -11.17
C VAL A 85 12.06 -1.10 -12.47
N ALA A 86 10.80 -0.63 -12.38
CA ALA A 86 9.95 -0.44 -13.56
C ALA A 86 8.68 0.39 -13.26
N ALA A 87 7.73 0.40 -14.19
CA ALA A 87 6.39 1.01 -14.07
C ALA A 87 6.41 2.48 -13.60
N GLY A 88 7.35 3.28 -14.12
CA GLY A 88 7.44 4.69 -13.76
C GLY A 88 7.76 4.95 -12.29
N GLY A 89 8.44 4.01 -11.62
CA GLY A 89 8.81 4.13 -10.21
C GLY A 89 7.84 3.43 -9.24
N LEU A 90 6.83 2.73 -9.73
CA LEU A 90 5.85 2.04 -8.88
C LEU A 90 6.21 0.58 -8.61
N LEU A 91 6.84 -0.12 -9.58
CA LEU A 91 7.36 -1.47 -9.33
C LEU A 91 8.72 -1.36 -8.68
N TRP A 92 8.82 -1.87 -7.47
CA TRP A 92 10.05 -1.91 -6.70
C TRP A 92 10.63 -3.32 -6.66
N GLY A 93 11.94 -3.41 -6.42
CA GLY A 93 12.63 -4.67 -6.26
C GLY A 93 13.72 -4.59 -5.20
N GLY A 94 14.13 -5.75 -4.71
CA GLY A 94 15.21 -5.89 -3.73
C GLY A 94 15.55 -7.36 -3.48
N GLU A 95 16.44 -7.59 -2.52
CA GLU A 95 16.89 -8.94 -2.18
C GLU A 95 16.76 -9.21 -0.69
N LEU A 96 16.35 -10.42 -0.32
CA LEU A 96 16.48 -10.91 1.04
C LEU A 96 17.96 -11.18 1.36
N GLN A 97 18.36 -10.90 2.60
CA GLN A 97 19.72 -11.21 3.06
C GLN A 97 20.01 -12.71 2.97
N GLU A 98 19.06 -13.54 3.40
CA GLU A 98 19.08 -14.97 3.26
C GLU A 98 17.86 -15.43 2.45
N PRO A 99 18.01 -16.39 1.53
CA PRO A 99 16.88 -16.95 0.80
C PRO A 99 15.87 -17.60 1.75
N ALA A 100 14.58 -17.36 1.50
CA ALA A 100 13.49 -17.94 2.29
C ALA A 100 12.62 -18.84 1.42
N SER A 101 11.97 -19.84 2.00
CA SER A 101 10.89 -20.55 1.32
C SER A 101 9.68 -19.65 1.11
N ALA A 102 8.80 -20.01 0.17
CA ALA A 102 7.58 -19.24 -0.05
C ALA A 102 6.72 -19.10 1.22
N SER A 103 6.66 -20.12 2.05
CA SER A 103 5.90 -20.09 3.31
C SER A 103 6.56 -19.25 4.41
N GLU A 104 7.88 -19.24 4.49
CA GLU A 104 8.62 -18.36 5.41
C GLU A 104 8.42 -16.90 5.05
N LEU A 105 8.48 -16.55 3.76
CA LEU A 105 8.18 -15.17 3.33
C LEU A 105 6.72 -14.79 3.62
N ALA A 106 5.76 -15.70 3.42
CA ALA A 106 4.37 -15.46 3.81
C ALA A 106 4.25 -15.15 5.31
N HIS A 107 5.00 -15.89 6.15
CA HIS A 107 5.02 -15.63 7.59
C HIS A 107 5.65 -14.28 7.94
N ILE A 108 6.77 -13.91 7.31
CA ILE A 108 7.41 -12.59 7.47
C ILE A 108 6.43 -11.47 7.11
N LEU A 109 5.77 -11.59 5.96
CA LEU A 109 4.74 -10.64 5.53
C LEU A 109 3.58 -10.57 6.53
N GLY A 110 3.12 -11.73 7.01
CA GLY A 110 2.03 -11.82 7.99
C GLY A 110 2.33 -11.08 9.28
N GLN A 111 3.55 -11.23 9.78
CA GLN A 111 4.01 -10.53 10.99
C GLN A 111 4.19 -9.01 10.75
N ALA A 112 4.80 -8.64 9.62
CA ALA A 112 5.09 -7.25 9.30
C ALA A 112 3.82 -6.41 9.07
N LEU A 113 2.79 -7.02 8.48
CA LEU A 113 1.54 -6.34 8.09
C LEU A 113 0.38 -6.57 9.06
N ASP A 114 0.57 -7.41 10.09
CA ASP A 114 -0.50 -7.91 10.98
C ASP A 114 -1.68 -8.49 10.17
N ARG A 115 -1.33 -9.22 9.08
CA ARG A 115 -2.30 -9.81 8.16
C ARG A 115 -1.66 -10.95 7.38
N GLU A 116 -2.23 -12.14 7.46
CA GLU A 116 -1.77 -13.29 6.68
C GLU A 116 -2.02 -13.05 5.17
N PRO A 117 -0.99 -13.10 4.31
CA PRO A 117 -1.15 -12.94 2.87
C PRO A 117 -1.73 -14.21 2.23
N LEU A 118 -2.48 -14.03 1.14
CA LEU A 118 -2.77 -15.14 0.25
C LEU A 118 -1.50 -15.48 -0.55
N LEU A 119 -0.97 -16.68 -0.36
CA LEU A 119 0.16 -17.20 -1.13
C LEU A 119 -0.31 -18.06 -2.31
N VAL A 120 0.18 -17.74 -3.51
CA VAL A 120 0.13 -18.62 -4.68
C VAL A 120 1.55 -19.04 -5.01
N ALA A 121 1.88 -20.29 -4.72
CA ALA A 121 3.20 -20.83 -5.02
C ALA A 121 3.40 -21.01 -6.54
N GLY A 122 4.46 -20.40 -7.09
CA GLY A 122 4.89 -20.56 -8.49
C GLY A 122 5.77 -21.79 -8.73
N GLY A 123 6.32 -22.38 -7.66
CA GLY A 123 7.20 -23.54 -7.75
C GLY A 123 7.77 -23.94 -6.40
N GLY A 124 8.82 -24.76 -6.41
CA GLY A 124 9.53 -25.19 -5.20
C GLY A 124 10.86 -24.49 -4.93
N HIS A 125 11.17 -23.43 -5.69
CA HIS A 125 12.42 -22.67 -5.52
C HIS A 125 12.34 -21.73 -4.31
N PRO A 126 13.48 -21.40 -3.68
CA PRO A 126 13.52 -20.39 -2.65
C PRO A 126 13.39 -19.00 -3.25
N VAL A 127 12.95 -18.05 -2.42
CA VAL A 127 12.83 -16.63 -2.76
C VAL A 127 14.07 -15.91 -2.26
N ARG A 128 14.78 -15.24 -3.15
CA ARG A 128 15.87 -14.30 -2.85
C ARG A 128 15.59 -12.92 -3.40
N ARG A 129 15.17 -12.85 -4.67
CA ARG A 129 14.86 -11.60 -5.35
C ARG A 129 13.36 -11.33 -5.33
N LEU A 130 12.97 -10.22 -4.73
CA LEU A 130 11.59 -9.82 -4.59
C LEU A 130 11.27 -8.63 -5.49
N ALA A 131 10.07 -8.62 -6.09
CA ALA A 131 9.46 -7.42 -6.61
C ALA A 131 8.16 -7.13 -5.85
N TRP A 132 7.79 -5.85 -5.75
CA TRP A 132 6.52 -5.48 -5.13
C TRP A 132 5.99 -4.15 -5.67
N CYS A 133 4.68 -4.00 -5.54
CA CYS A 133 3.97 -2.74 -5.67
C CYS A 133 2.79 -2.78 -4.69
N THR A 134 2.68 -1.80 -3.81
CA THR A 134 1.60 -1.70 -2.82
C THR A 134 0.24 -1.51 -3.48
N GLY A 135 -0.86 -1.80 -2.77
CA GLY A 135 -2.22 -1.62 -3.26
C GLY A 135 -2.66 -2.59 -4.35
N GLY A 136 -3.44 -2.13 -5.31
CA GLY A 136 -4.07 -2.93 -6.37
C GLY A 136 -3.22 -3.05 -7.63
N ALA A 137 -2.07 -3.70 -7.57
CA ALA A 137 -1.10 -3.79 -8.68
C ALA A 137 -0.85 -5.24 -9.16
N GLN A 138 -1.82 -6.13 -9.00
CA GLN A 138 -1.69 -7.57 -9.33
C GLN A 138 -1.32 -7.85 -10.79
N GLY A 139 -1.64 -6.94 -11.71
CA GLY A 139 -1.27 -7.07 -13.13
C GLY A 139 0.23 -6.88 -13.41
N MET A 140 1.01 -6.34 -12.47
CA MET A 140 2.47 -6.16 -12.66
C MET A 140 3.26 -7.45 -12.46
N ILE A 141 2.62 -8.56 -12.10
CA ILE A 141 3.28 -9.88 -11.95
C ILE A 141 4.03 -10.30 -13.20
N GLU A 142 3.48 -10.03 -14.40
CA GLU A 142 4.12 -10.35 -15.68
C GLU A 142 5.46 -9.61 -15.81
N GLN A 143 5.47 -8.32 -15.48
CA GLN A 143 6.67 -7.51 -15.54
C GLN A 143 7.71 -7.95 -14.50
N ALA A 144 7.28 -8.33 -13.29
CA ALA A 144 8.17 -8.90 -12.28
C ALA A 144 8.80 -10.22 -12.75
N ALA A 145 8.02 -11.09 -13.38
CA ALA A 145 8.51 -12.35 -13.94
C ALA A 145 9.50 -12.12 -15.09
N ASP A 146 9.23 -11.15 -15.99
CA ASP A 146 10.14 -10.80 -17.10
C ASP A 146 11.49 -10.26 -16.61
N LEU A 147 11.51 -9.57 -15.46
CA LEU A 147 12.72 -9.07 -14.81
C LEU A 147 13.45 -10.15 -13.98
N GLY A 148 12.92 -11.39 -13.95
CA GLY A 148 13.53 -12.54 -13.30
C GLY A 148 13.49 -12.50 -11.77
N PHE A 149 12.44 -11.92 -11.18
CA PHE A 149 12.20 -12.01 -9.74
C PHE A 149 11.60 -13.36 -9.35
N ASP A 150 11.96 -13.85 -8.17
CA ASP A 150 11.48 -15.12 -7.63
C ASP A 150 10.06 -15.00 -7.06
N ALA A 151 9.71 -13.79 -6.59
CA ALA A 151 8.43 -13.51 -5.97
C ALA A 151 7.93 -12.10 -6.30
N TYR A 152 6.59 -11.96 -6.34
CA TYR A 152 5.91 -10.69 -6.48
C TYR A 152 4.88 -10.49 -5.37
N ILE A 153 4.93 -9.33 -4.71
CA ILE A 153 4.05 -8.95 -3.60
C ILE A 153 3.20 -7.75 -4.01
N THR A 154 1.90 -7.80 -3.75
CA THR A 154 0.99 -6.67 -3.92
C THR A 154 -0.17 -6.78 -2.94
N GLY A 155 -1.12 -5.83 -2.93
CA GLY A 155 -2.25 -5.89 -2.01
C GLY A 155 -3.38 -6.82 -2.47
N GLU A 156 -3.66 -6.88 -3.76
CA GLU A 156 -4.83 -7.58 -4.33
C GLU A 156 -4.46 -8.76 -5.21
N VAL A 157 -5.47 -9.57 -5.54
CA VAL A 157 -5.35 -10.71 -6.45
C VAL A 157 -6.54 -10.74 -7.42
N SER A 158 -6.32 -11.19 -8.65
CA SER A 158 -7.37 -11.55 -9.61
C SER A 158 -7.20 -12.98 -10.08
N GLU A 159 -8.22 -13.57 -10.67
CA GLU A 159 -8.20 -14.95 -11.15
C GLU A 159 -7.03 -15.20 -12.12
N SER A 160 -6.81 -14.29 -13.06
CA SER A 160 -5.71 -14.36 -14.03
C SER A 160 -4.32 -14.32 -13.38
N THR A 161 -4.16 -13.64 -12.24
CA THR A 161 -2.90 -13.55 -11.49
C THR A 161 -2.45 -14.93 -11.00
N VAL A 162 -3.40 -15.79 -10.59
CA VAL A 162 -3.12 -17.13 -10.11
C VAL A 162 -2.53 -18.00 -11.25
N HIS A 163 -3.07 -17.87 -12.45
CA HIS A 163 -2.52 -18.58 -13.63
C HIS A 163 -1.13 -18.05 -13.99
N ALA A 164 -0.97 -16.73 -14.06
CA ALA A 164 0.32 -16.10 -14.34
C ALA A 164 1.40 -16.56 -13.34
N ALA A 165 1.11 -16.57 -12.05
CA ALA A 165 2.04 -17.03 -11.01
C ALA A 165 2.53 -18.45 -11.26
N ARG A 166 1.61 -19.37 -11.54
CA ARG A 166 1.92 -20.80 -11.77
C ARG A 166 2.64 -21.05 -13.09
N GLU A 167 2.19 -20.42 -14.16
CA GLU A 167 2.73 -20.66 -15.52
C GLU A 167 4.09 -19.97 -15.72
N ARG A 168 4.30 -18.80 -15.07
CA ARG A 168 5.57 -18.08 -15.10
C ARG A 168 6.56 -18.56 -14.03
N GLY A 169 6.11 -19.41 -13.09
CA GLY A 169 6.97 -19.95 -12.05
C GLY A 169 7.43 -18.89 -11.04
N ILE A 170 6.62 -17.87 -10.76
CA ILE A 170 6.90 -16.81 -9.78
C ILE A 170 5.96 -16.94 -8.58
N HIS A 171 6.48 -16.90 -7.36
CA HIS A 171 5.63 -16.87 -6.17
C HIS A 171 4.86 -15.54 -6.11
N PHE A 172 3.58 -15.61 -5.73
CA PHE A 172 2.73 -14.42 -5.64
C PHE A 172 2.10 -14.29 -4.26
N TYR A 173 2.07 -13.06 -3.73
CA TYR A 173 1.49 -12.75 -2.43
C TYR A 173 0.49 -11.59 -2.58
N ALA A 174 -0.78 -11.85 -2.22
CA ALA A 174 -1.76 -10.77 -2.00
C ALA A 174 -1.78 -10.45 -0.51
N ALA A 175 -1.15 -9.36 -0.14
CA ALA A 175 -0.85 -9.01 1.25
C ALA A 175 -1.85 -8.01 1.87
N GLY A 176 -2.85 -7.59 1.11
CA GLY A 176 -3.88 -6.62 1.50
C GLY A 176 -3.60 -5.22 0.96
N HIS A 177 -4.58 -4.66 0.24
CA HIS A 177 -4.46 -3.31 -0.33
C HIS A 177 -4.21 -2.29 0.78
N HIS A 178 -5.14 -2.21 1.73
CA HIS A 178 -5.03 -1.33 2.89
C HIS A 178 -3.77 -1.61 3.71
N ALA A 179 -3.47 -2.88 3.98
CA ALA A 179 -2.35 -3.27 4.82
C ALA A 179 -0.99 -2.85 4.24
N THR A 180 -0.83 -2.88 2.92
CA THR A 180 0.41 -2.47 2.24
C THR A 180 0.56 -0.96 2.10
N GLU A 181 -0.49 -0.17 2.31
CA GLU A 181 -0.50 1.29 2.12
C GLU A 181 -0.62 2.11 3.41
N ARG A 182 -0.53 1.48 4.59
CA ARG A 182 -0.60 2.18 5.88
C ARG A 182 0.62 3.03 6.18
N TYR A 183 1.77 2.66 5.70
CA TYR A 183 3.06 3.16 6.20
C TYR A 183 3.50 4.47 5.55
N GLY A 184 3.14 4.73 4.32
CA GLY A 184 3.49 5.98 3.62
C GLY A 184 2.84 7.20 4.26
N VAL A 185 1.54 7.14 4.56
CA VAL A 185 0.84 8.25 5.21
C VAL A 185 1.28 8.46 6.66
N GLN A 186 1.72 7.40 7.35
CA GLN A 186 2.32 7.51 8.68
C GLN A 186 3.66 8.24 8.61
N ALA A 187 4.58 7.75 7.77
CA ALA A 187 5.90 8.34 7.59
C ALA A 187 5.81 9.82 7.14
N LEU A 188 4.92 10.13 6.19
CA LEU A 188 4.69 11.50 5.76
C LEU A 188 4.12 12.37 6.88
N GLY A 189 3.18 11.86 7.67
CA GLY A 189 2.61 12.57 8.81
C GLY A 189 3.64 12.87 9.90
N GLU A 190 4.52 11.92 10.21
CA GLU A 190 5.64 12.07 11.15
C GLU A 190 6.66 13.10 10.67
N GLU A 191 7.04 13.06 9.40
CA GLU A 191 7.95 14.05 8.79
C GLU A 191 7.36 15.46 8.84
N LEU A 192 6.08 15.64 8.48
CA LEU A 192 5.42 16.93 8.55
C LEU A 192 5.30 17.43 9.99
N ALA A 193 5.00 16.55 10.94
CA ALA A 193 4.94 16.90 12.35
C ALA A 193 6.27 17.42 12.87
N ALA A 194 7.36 16.71 12.57
CA ALA A 194 8.70 17.12 12.97
C ALA A 194 9.15 18.43 12.31
N ARG A 195 8.81 18.61 11.02
CA ARG A 195 9.27 19.77 10.24
C ARG A 195 8.54 21.07 10.56
N PHE A 196 7.24 20.97 10.90
CA PHE A 196 6.36 22.12 11.07
C PHE A 196 5.81 22.25 12.50
N ASP A 197 6.33 21.49 13.46
CA ASP A 197 5.86 21.47 14.85
C ASP A 197 4.36 21.21 14.98
N LEU A 198 3.87 20.19 14.25
CA LEU A 198 2.47 19.78 14.26
C LEU A 198 2.24 18.59 15.19
N GLN A 199 1.03 18.48 15.71
CA GLN A 199 0.60 17.25 16.36
C GLN A 199 0.13 16.24 15.29
N HIS A 200 0.71 15.04 15.26
CA HIS A 200 0.35 13.99 14.34
C HIS A 200 -0.29 12.80 15.06
N ARG A 201 -1.32 12.25 14.44
CA ARG A 201 -1.95 11.00 14.84
C ARG A 201 -2.34 10.20 13.60
N PHE A 202 -1.90 8.95 13.53
CA PHE A 202 -2.42 7.99 12.55
C PHE A 202 -3.70 7.34 13.11
N ILE A 203 -4.75 7.29 12.31
CA ILE A 203 -6.01 6.63 12.62
C ILE A 203 -6.18 5.50 11.62
N ASP A 204 -6.08 4.27 12.12
CA ASP A 204 -6.33 3.09 11.31
C ASP A 204 -7.82 2.74 11.31
N ILE A 205 -8.41 2.68 10.12
CA ILE A 205 -9.76 2.15 9.92
C ILE A 205 -9.60 0.81 9.20
N PRO A 206 -9.74 -0.32 9.89
CA PRO A 206 -9.46 -1.62 9.31
C PRO A 206 -10.26 -1.89 8.04
N ASN A 207 -9.57 -2.45 7.05
CA ASN A 207 -10.17 -2.89 5.80
C ASN A 207 -9.66 -4.31 5.49
N PRO A 208 -10.55 -5.27 5.21
CA PRO A 208 -10.17 -6.66 4.94
C PRO A 208 -9.50 -6.88 3.57
N VAL A 209 -9.45 -5.86 2.70
CA VAL A 209 -8.82 -5.93 1.37
C VAL A 209 -7.50 -5.20 1.35
#